data_f96511e7a46d60f1933b2eeab79c7c92
#
_entry.id   f96511e7a46d60f1933b2eeab79c7c92
#
_cell.length_a   1.000
_cell.length_b   1.000
_cell.length_c   1.000
_cell.angle_alpha   90.00
_cell.angle_beta   90.00
_cell.angle_gamma   90.00
#
_symmetry.space_group_name_H-M   'P 1'
#
loop_
_entity.id
_entity.type
_entity.pdbx_description
1 polymer ?
#
loop_
_entity_poly.entity_id
_entity_poly.type
_entity_poly.pdbx_seq_one_letter_code
_entity_poly.pdbx_strand_id
1 'polypeptide(L)'
;VDDPYSDFMREGFKGEQISFGIQNAADYHGQNLAQYRSQTALGVDFDCVHAGETTHIEVMSPGTFSASDALCAVALCGAFGVTPAQAAATLAHTPVQGRFEVVEGLPGRTFIVDYSHNGLALTSALKTLRAYNPHRLLCVFGSVGGRTQVRRKELADASSAYADYTIITSDNPDNEPPEDVIRDIAGHMAPGAPYTCCLLYTS
;
A
#
# COMPACT_ATOMS: atom_id res chain seq x y z
N VAL A 1 -4.91 0.69 -17.30
CA VAL A 1 -6.09 0.02 -17.94
C VAL A 1 -6.78 -0.99 -17.01
N ASP A 2 -6.23 -1.23 -15.82
CA ASP A 2 -6.82 -2.18 -14.87
C ASP A 2 -7.94 -1.56 -14.00
N ASP A 3 -7.99 -0.22 -13.96
CA ASP A 3 -9.03 0.50 -13.23
C ASP A 3 -10.35 0.46 -14.02
N PRO A 4 -11.50 0.15 -13.38
CA PRO A 4 -12.80 0.08 -14.05
C PRO A 4 -13.26 1.41 -14.66
N TYR A 5 -12.70 2.54 -14.23
CA TYR A 5 -12.98 3.86 -14.77
C TYR A 5 -12.02 4.29 -15.89
N SER A 6 -11.05 3.45 -16.27
CA SER A 6 -10.03 3.81 -17.26
C SER A 6 -10.63 4.22 -18.62
N ASP A 7 -11.67 3.56 -19.08
CA ASP A 7 -12.35 3.90 -20.34
C ASP A 7 -13.08 5.24 -20.23
N PHE A 8 -13.77 5.48 -19.12
CA PHE A 8 -14.43 6.76 -18.86
C PHE A 8 -13.43 7.92 -18.80
N MET A 9 -12.27 7.72 -18.14
CA MET A 9 -11.24 8.76 -18.04
C MET A 9 -10.59 9.09 -19.39
N ARG A 10 -10.57 8.13 -20.32
CA ARG A 10 -10.03 8.33 -21.68
C ARG A 10 -11.05 8.92 -22.67
N GLU A 11 -12.33 8.88 -22.32
CA GLU A 11 -13.41 9.34 -23.20
C GLU A 11 -13.23 10.83 -23.56
N GLY A 12 -13.21 11.12 -24.84
CA GLY A 12 -13.06 12.49 -25.37
C GLY A 12 -11.64 13.07 -25.29
N PHE A 13 -10.66 12.39 -24.70
CA PHE A 13 -9.27 12.84 -24.70
C PHE A 13 -8.65 12.63 -26.10
N LYS A 14 -8.08 13.72 -26.66
CA LYS A 14 -7.52 13.72 -28.02
C LYS A 14 -5.98 13.74 -28.06
N GLY A 15 -5.33 13.72 -26.90
CA GLY A 15 -3.88 13.68 -26.79
C GLY A 15 -3.31 12.27 -26.96
N GLU A 16 -2.00 12.16 -26.97
CA GLU A 16 -1.32 10.89 -26.91
C GLU A 16 -1.64 10.17 -25.60
N GLN A 17 -1.93 8.88 -25.68
CA GLN A 17 -2.27 8.05 -24.53
C GLN A 17 -1.22 6.94 -24.40
N ILE A 18 -0.66 6.79 -23.24
CA ILE A 18 0.21 5.68 -22.88
C ILE A 18 -0.49 4.89 -21.79
N SER A 19 -0.66 3.60 -22.01
CA SER A 19 -1.34 2.70 -21.07
C SER A 19 -0.35 1.84 -20.29
N PHE A 20 -0.71 1.53 -19.04
CA PHE A 20 -0.02 0.53 -18.24
C PHE A 20 -1.04 -0.36 -17.53
N GLY A 21 -0.67 -1.58 -17.22
CA GLY A 21 -1.55 -2.54 -16.56
C GLY A 21 -0.87 -3.88 -16.27
N ILE A 22 -1.48 -4.63 -15.37
CA ILE A 22 -1.04 -5.97 -14.96
C ILE A 22 -2.06 -7.01 -15.39
N GLN A 23 -3.36 -6.70 -15.26
CA GLN A 23 -4.46 -7.62 -15.57
C GLN A 23 -4.86 -7.56 -17.05
N ASN A 24 -4.77 -6.39 -17.64
CA ASN A 24 -5.16 -6.14 -19.01
C ASN A 24 -3.94 -5.77 -19.87
N ALA A 25 -4.00 -6.10 -21.15
CA ALA A 25 -2.97 -5.72 -22.11
C ALA A 25 -2.81 -4.19 -22.17
N ALA A 26 -1.58 -3.73 -22.20
CA ALA A 26 -1.22 -2.32 -22.14
C ALA A 26 0.10 -2.07 -22.88
N ASP A 27 0.43 -0.79 -23.16
CA ASP A 27 1.72 -0.41 -23.75
C ASP A 27 2.90 -0.79 -22.85
N TYR A 28 2.69 -0.69 -21.52
CA TYR A 28 3.59 -1.21 -20.49
C TYR A 28 2.82 -2.27 -19.71
N HIS A 29 3.10 -3.53 -19.97
CA HIS A 29 2.35 -4.65 -19.40
C HIS A 29 3.20 -5.42 -18.38
N GLY A 30 2.74 -5.45 -17.12
CA GLY A 30 3.36 -6.23 -16.05
C GLY A 30 2.90 -7.66 -16.05
N GLN A 31 3.82 -8.61 -16.05
CA GLN A 31 3.57 -10.06 -16.04
C GLN A 31 4.44 -10.74 -14.99
N ASN A 32 4.13 -12.00 -14.68
CA ASN A 32 4.93 -12.85 -13.78
C ASN A 32 5.19 -12.23 -12.40
N LEU A 33 4.19 -11.55 -11.82
CA LEU A 33 4.34 -10.93 -10.50
C LEU A 33 4.65 -11.98 -9.44
N ALA A 34 5.72 -11.75 -8.69
CA ALA A 34 6.08 -12.53 -7.52
C ALA A 34 6.37 -11.62 -6.33
N GLN A 35 6.01 -12.07 -5.14
CA GLN A 35 6.39 -11.37 -3.90
C GLN A 35 7.67 -11.98 -3.36
N TYR A 36 8.61 -11.16 -2.94
CA TYR A 36 9.83 -11.61 -2.30
C TYR A 36 9.98 -11.05 -0.89
N ARG A 37 10.79 -11.75 -0.08
CA ARG A 37 11.19 -11.32 1.25
C ARG A 37 12.69 -11.50 1.40
N SER A 38 13.36 -10.44 1.80
CA SER A 38 14.74 -10.46 2.22
C SER A 38 14.88 -10.18 3.73
N GLN A 39 16.08 -10.08 4.25
CA GLN A 39 16.31 -9.69 5.64
C GLN A 39 15.93 -8.22 5.92
N THR A 40 16.00 -7.37 4.90
CA THR A 40 15.87 -5.91 5.02
C THR A 40 14.70 -5.33 4.23
N ALA A 41 14.02 -6.14 3.41
CA ALA A 41 12.93 -5.66 2.57
C ALA A 41 11.84 -6.71 2.34
N LEU A 42 10.64 -6.22 2.17
CA LEU A 42 9.54 -6.90 1.51
C LEU A 42 9.35 -6.23 0.15
N GLY A 43 9.11 -7.00 -0.89
CA GLY A 43 8.99 -6.42 -2.21
C GLY A 43 8.19 -7.25 -3.19
N VAL A 44 8.06 -6.73 -4.39
CA VAL A 44 7.48 -7.40 -5.55
C VAL A 44 8.45 -7.30 -6.71
N ASP A 45 8.57 -8.37 -7.46
CA ASP A 45 9.23 -8.38 -8.75
C ASP A 45 8.25 -8.77 -9.86
N PHE A 46 8.51 -8.32 -11.07
CA PHE A 46 7.69 -8.61 -12.24
C PHE A 46 8.44 -8.32 -13.54
N ASP A 47 7.93 -8.85 -14.64
CA ASP A 47 8.44 -8.57 -15.96
C ASP A 47 7.59 -7.48 -16.62
N CYS A 48 8.20 -6.37 -17.01
CA CYS A 48 7.61 -5.32 -17.81
C CYS A 48 7.82 -5.62 -19.29
N VAL A 49 6.74 -5.86 -20.02
CA VAL A 49 6.75 -6.03 -21.48
C VAL A 49 6.37 -4.70 -22.13
N HIS A 50 7.27 -4.14 -22.94
CA HIS A 50 7.06 -2.91 -23.69
C HIS A 50 7.73 -2.98 -25.06
N ALA A 51 7.03 -2.62 -26.13
CA ALA A 51 7.51 -2.62 -27.51
C ALA A 51 8.18 -3.95 -27.96
N GLY A 52 7.69 -5.08 -27.43
CA GLY A 52 8.23 -6.42 -27.74
C GLY A 52 9.47 -6.81 -26.93
N GLU A 53 9.98 -5.95 -26.07
CA GLU A 53 11.06 -6.24 -25.14
C GLU A 53 10.53 -6.55 -23.73
N THR A 54 11.24 -7.40 -23.01
CA THR A 54 10.91 -7.75 -21.62
C THR A 54 12.03 -7.28 -20.71
N THR A 55 11.66 -6.51 -19.68
CA THR A 55 12.58 -6.03 -18.64
C THR A 55 12.11 -6.52 -17.28
N HIS A 56 12.97 -7.21 -16.54
CA HIS A 56 12.69 -7.58 -15.15
C HIS A 56 12.83 -6.37 -14.23
N ILE A 57 11.84 -6.15 -13.36
CA ILE A 57 11.77 -5.01 -12.44
C ILE A 57 11.57 -5.53 -11.02
N GLU A 58 12.42 -5.08 -10.10
CA GLU A 58 12.29 -5.29 -8.66
C GLU A 58 11.87 -3.98 -7.98
N VAL A 59 10.94 -4.07 -7.03
CA VAL A 59 10.44 -2.94 -6.25
C VAL A 59 10.50 -3.29 -4.76
N MET A 60 11.17 -2.46 -3.96
CA MET A 60 11.31 -2.64 -2.51
C MET A 60 10.03 -2.22 -1.75
N SER A 61 8.87 -2.54 -2.30
CA SER A 61 7.56 -2.33 -1.68
C SER A 61 6.65 -3.47 -2.09
N PRO A 62 5.95 -4.13 -1.17
CA PRO A 62 5.16 -5.32 -1.47
C PRO A 62 3.81 -4.99 -2.09
N GLY A 63 3.22 -6.00 -2.73
CA GLY A 63 1.86 -5.95 -3.22
C GLY A 63 1.70 -5.55 -4.68
N THR A 64 0.61 -6.00 -5.27
CA THR A 64 0.27 -5.75 -6.69
C THR A 64 0.17 -4.25 -6.99
N PHE A 65 -0.30 -3.44 -6.04
CA PHE A 65 -0.37 -1.99 -6.20
C PHE A 65 1.02 -1.36 -6.37
N SER A 66 2.06 -1.87 -5.67
CA SER A 66 3.43 -1.37 -5.84
C SER A 66 3.98 -1.68 -7.24
N ALA A 67 3.64 -2.84 -7.81
CA ALA A 67 3.97 -3.14 -9.20
C ALA A 67 3.23 -2.20 -10.18
N SER A 68 1.95 -1.90 -9.91
CA SER A 68 1.16 -0.96 -10.71
C SER A 68 1.73 0.46 -10.65
N ASP A 69 2.12 0.93 -9.46
CA ASP A 69 2.76 2.24 -9.26
C ASP A 69 4.11 2.32 -9.99
N ALA A 70 4.91 1.26 -9.91
CA ALA A 70 6.18 1.16 -10.62
C ALA A 70 5.98 1.18 -12.14
N LEU A 71 5.00 0.44 -12.68
CA LEU A 71 4.66 0.48 -14.11
C LEU A 71 4.23 1.88 -14.54
N CYS A 72 3.44 2.57 -13.73
CA CYS A 72 3.06 3.95 -13.98
C CYS A 72 4.31 4.86 -14.08
N ALA A 73 5.23 4.72 -13.13
CA ALA A 73 6.47 5.49 -13.12
C ALA A 73 7.34 5.18 -14.35
N VAL A 74 7.47 3.90 -14.72
CA VAL A 74 8.22 3.47 -15.92
C VAL A 74 7.60 4.06 -17.19
N ALA A 75 6.27 3.99 -17.32
CA ALA A 75 5.55 4.53 -18.47
C ALA A 75 5.71 6.05 -18.58
N LEU A 76 5.59 6.77 -17.46
CA LEU A 76 5.81 8.22 -17.41
C LEU A 76 7.24 8.60 -17.78
N CYS A 77 8.23 7.90 -17.23
CA CYS A 77 9.64 8.12 -17.57
C CYS A 77 9.93 7.80 -19.04
N GLY A 78 9.26 6.79 -19.59
CA GLY A 78 9.34 6.41 -21.01
C GLY A 78 8.95 7.55 -21.95
N ALA A 79 7.93 8.37 -21.58
CA ALA A 79 7.55 9.55 -22.33
C ALA A 79 8.66 10.62 -22.39
N PHE A 80 9.65 10.53 -21.51
CA PHE A 80 10.84 11.39 -21.49
C PHE A 80 12.11 10.71 -22.01
N GLY A 81 11.97 9.54 -22.65
CA GLY A 81 13.08 8.80 -23.26
C GLY A 81 13.88 7.91 -22.32
N VAL A 82 13.40 7.65 -21.11
CA VAL A 82 14.01 6.69 -20.18
C VAL A 82 13.54 5.28 -20.54
N THR A 83 14.46 4.38 -20.77
CA THR A 83 14.12 2.98 -21.08
C THR A 83 13.63 2.22 -19.82
N PRO A 84 12.81 1.15 -19.99
CA PRO A 84 12.43 0.31 -18.85
C PRO A 84 13.65 -0.26 -18.08
N ALA A 85 14.74 -0.60 -18.76
CA ALA A 85 15.96 -1.07 -18.12
C ALA A 85 16.64 -0.02 -17.23
N GLN A 86 16.66 1.24 -17.67
CA GLN A 86 17.19 2.35 -16.86
C GLN A 86 16.30 2.60 -15.64
N ALA A 87 14.98 2.55 -15.82
CA ALA A 87 14.03 2.71 -14.72
C ALA A 87 14.15 1.55 -13.70
N ALA A 88 14.28 0.30 -14.16
CA ALA A 88 14.45 -0.88 -13.32
C ALA A 88 15.69 -0.77 -12.43
N ALA A 89 16.83 -0.35 -12.99
CA ALA A 89 18.07 -0.15 -12.23
C ALA A 89 17.92 0.87 -11.07
N THR A 90 17.04 1.85 -11.23
CA THR A 90 16.77 2.84 -10.20
C THR A 90 15.75 2.33 -9.17
N LEU A 91 14.66 1.71 -9.63
CA LEU A 91 13.56 1.22 -8.77
C LEU A 91 14.04 0.16 -7.76
N ALA A 92 14.96 -0.71 -8.16
CA ALA A 92 15.53 -1.74 -7.29
C ALA A 92 16.21 -1.19 -6.01
N HIS A 93 16.54 0.11 -5.99
CA HIS A 93 17.25 0.77 -4.89
C HIS A 93 16.55 2.01 -4.35
N THR A 94 15.29 2.21 -4.71
CA THR A 94 14.52 3.41 -4.34
C THR A 94 13.38 3.06 -3.39
N PRO A 95 13.64 2.97 -2.06
CA PRO A 95 12.57 2.85 -1.09
C PRO A 95 11.80 4.17 -0.99
N VAL A 96 10.50 4.08 -0.73
CA VAL A 96 9.67 5.24 -0.43
C VAL A 96 9.44 5.30 1.07
N GLN A 97 9.98 6.31 1.74
CA GLN A 97 9.82 6.47 3.18
C GLN A 97 8.34 6.55 3.58
N GLY A 98 7.97 5.83 4.66
CA GLY A 98 6.60 5.77 5.16
C GLY A 98 5.62 5.03 4.24
N ARG A 99 6.10 4.27 3.25
CA ARG A 99 5.28 3.43 2.36
C ARG A 99 5.78 2.00 2.40
N PHE A 100 5.12 1.14 3.15
CA PHE A 100 5.58 -0.23 3.41
C PHE A 100 7.05 -0.31 3.81
N GLU A 101 7.53 0.73 4.47
CA GLU A 101 8.92 0.82 4.90
C GLU A 101 9.21 -0.23 5.99
N VAL A 102 10.14 -1.12 5.69
CA VAL A 102 10.64 -2.07 6.69
C VAL A 102 11.64 -1.36 7.58
N VAL A 103 11.32 -1.26 8.85
CA VAL A 103 12.17 -0.61 9.86
C VAL A 103 12.97 -1.68 10.62
N GLU A 104 14.25 -1.42 10.84
CA GLU A 104 15.07 -2.30 11.67
C GLU A 104 14.45 -2.46 13.07
N GLY A 105 14.44 -3.68 13.55
CA GLY A 105 13.78 -4.04 14.78
C GLY A 105 14.39 -5.26 15.46
N LEU A 106 13.64 -5.88 16.34
CA LEU A 106 14.06 -7.04 17.09
C LEU A 106 14.10 -8.30 16.21
N PRO A 107 15.06 -9.19 16.41
CA PRO A 107 15.14 -10.47 15.67
C PRO A 107 13.81 -11.25 15.71
N GLY A 108 13.45 -11.82 14.57
CA GLY A 108 12.21 -12.59 14.41
C GLY A 108 10.93 -11.75 14.33
N ARG A 109 11.06 -10.44 14.23
CA ARG A 109 9.94 -9.50 14.05
C ARG A 109 10.23 -8.58 12.89
N THR A 110 9.18 -8.23 12.14
CA THR A 110 9.24 -7.25 11.05
C THR A 110 8.37 -6.08 11.44
N PHE A 111 8.93 -4.88 11.50
CA PHE A 111 8.21 -3.65 11.72
C PHE A 111 8.04 -2.95 10.39
N ILE A 112 6.83 -2.48 10.13
CA ILE A 112 6.49 -1.82 8.86
C ILE A 112 5.81 -0.51 9.20
N VAL A 113 6.28 0.56 8.55
CA VAL A 113 5.63 1.87 8.57
C VAL A 113 4.95 2.07 7.23
N ASP A 114 3.66 2.37 7.29
CA ASP A 114 2.85 2.66 6.11
C ASP A 114 1.96 3.88 6.31
N TYR A 115 1.49 4.47 5.22
CA TYR A 115 0.65 5.66 5.23
C TYR A 115 -0.83 5.35 5.00
N SER A 116 -1.27 4.11 5.13
CA SER A 116 -2.67 3.73 4.97
C SER A 116 -3.56 4.47 5.96
N HIS A 117 -4.42 5.36 5.46
CA HIS A 117 -5.26 6.23 6.28
C HIS A 117 -6.75 6.13 5.94
N ASN A 118 -7.16 5.13 5.17
CA ASN A 118 -8.55 4.80 4.84
C ASN A 118 -8.73 3.29 4.76
N GLY A 119 -9.98 2.83 4.75
CA GLY A 119 -10.31 1.42 4.81
C GLY A 119 -9.78 0.60 3.63
N LEU A 120 -9.83 1.16 2.41
CA LEU A 120 -9.34 0.48 1.20
C LEU A 120 -7.82 0.26 1.28
N ALA A 121 -7.07 1.31 1.61
CA ALA A 121 -5.62 1.24 1.72
C ALA A 121 -5.19 0.28 2.84
N LEU A 122 -5.79 0.38 4.05
CA LEU A 122 -5.48 -0.52 5.16
C LEU A 122 -5.84 -1.97 4.85
N THR A 123 -6.98 -2.21 4.19
CA THR A 123 -7.38 -3.55 3.74
C THR A 123 -6.34 -4.12 2.76
N SER A 124 -5.92 -3.35 1.79
CA SER A 124 -4.91 -3.76 0.81
C SER A 124 -3.57 -4.06 1.48
N ALA A 125 -3.14 -3.20 2.41
CA ALA A 125 -1.91 -3.37 3.18
C ALA A 125 -1.94 -4.67 4.01
N LEU A 126 -2.97 -4.87 4.81
CA LEU A 126 -3.08 -6.05 5.67
C LEU A 126 -3.22 -7.35 4.86
N LYS A 127 -3.96 -7.36 3.75
CA LYS A 127 -4.03 -8.51 2.82
C LYS A 127 -2.66 -8.84 2.24
N THR A 128 -1.93 -7.83 1.79
CA THR A 128 -0.57 -7.99 1.27
C THR A 128 0.34 -8.61 2.32
N LEU A 129 0.30 -8.13 3.56
CA LEU A 129 1.11 -8.67 4.65
C LEU A 129 0.71 -10.10 5.03
N ARG A 130 -0.58 -10.45 4.95
CA ARG A 130 -1.04 -11.83 5.16
C ARG A 130 -0.47 -12.81 4.13
N ALA A 131 -0.23 -12.38 2.90
CA ALA A 131 0.36 -13.23 1.86
C ALA A 131 1.80 -13.69 2.20
N TYR A 132 2.50 -12.98 3.09
CA TYR A 132 3.81 -13.41 3.63
C TYR A 132 3.72 -14.44 4.78
N ASN A 133 2.51 -14.93 5.10
CA ASN A 133 2.24 -15.93 6.13
C ASN A 133 2.87 -15.60 7.50
N PRO A 134 2.65 -14.40 8.07
CA PRO A 134 3.15 -14.07 9.38
C PRO A 134 2.51 -14.97 10.44
N HIS A 135 3.29 -15.39 11.44
CA HIS A 135 2.74 -16.12 12.60
C HIS A 135 1.69 -15.25 13.33
N ARG A 136 1.92 -13.95 13.40
CA ARG A 136 1.00 -12.98 14.01
C ARG A 136 1.13 -11.63 13.31
N LEU A 137 0.01 -11.04 12.91
CA LEU A 137 -0.07 -9.71 12.31
C LEU A 137 -0.69 -8.73 13.30
N LEU A 138 0.09 -7.77 13.77
CA LEU A 138 -0.34 -6.70 14.66
C LEU A 138 -0.58 -5.44 13.82
N CYS A 139 -1.71 -4.76 14.07
CA CYS A 139 -2.03 -3.49 13.41
C CYS A 139 -2.07 -2.37 14.46
N VAL A 140 -1.31 -1.30 14.22
CA VAL A 140 -1.33 -0.09 15.06
C VAL A 140 -1.79 1.06 14.19
N PHE A 141 -2.89 1.71 14.54
CA PHE A 141 -3.39 2.83 13.77
C PHE A 141 -4.21 3.80 14.62
N GLY A 142 -4.35 5.01 14.11
CA GLY A 142 -5.27 6.03 14.58
C GLY A 142 -6.05 6.62 13.43
N SER A 143 -6.82 7.66 13.71
CA SER A 143 -7.55 8.43 12.68
C SER A 143 -7.42 9.91 12.95
N VAL A 144 -7.31 10.69 11.88
CA VAL A 144 -7.30 12.15 11.96
C VAL A 144 -8.67 12.65 12.41
N GLY A 145 -8.70 13.58 13.38
CA GLY A 145 -9.90 14.30 13.79
C GLY A 145 -10.40 15.29 12.73
N GLY A 146 -11.58 15.84 12.93
CA GLY A 146 -12.17 16.81 12.00
C GLY A 146 -12.50 16.26 10.60
N ARG A 147 -12.37 14.96 10.38
CA ARG A 147 -12.67 14.27 9.12
C ARG A 147 -13.94 13.43 9.23
N THR A 148 -14.34 12.82 8.12
CA THR A 148 -15.55 11.98 8.09
C THR A 148 -15.41 10.77 9.01
N GLN A 149 -16.39 10.54 9.88
CA GLN A 149 -16.45 9.38 10.78
C GLN A 149 -16.48 8.03 10.03
N VAL A 150 -16.91 8.03 8.76
CA VAL A 150 -16.92 6.83 7.91
C VAL A 150 -15.54 6.15 7.86
N ARG A 151 -14.45 6.92 7.81
CA ARG A 151 -13.09 6.38 7.83
C ARG A 151 -12.76 5.58 9.09
N ARG A 152 -13.28 6.01 10.24
CA ARG A 152 -13.04 5.33 11.53
C ARG A 152 -13.62 3.94 11.51
N LYS A 153 -14.87 3.83 11.00
CA LYS A 153 -15.52 2.54 10.80
C LYS A 153 -14.75 1.66 9.78
N GLU A 154 -14.40 2.20 8.63
CA GLU A 154 -13.67 1.46 7.60
C GLU A 154 -12.32 0.92 8.09
N LEU A 155 -11.56 1.70 8.87
CA LEU A 155 -10.29 1.28 9.46
C LEU A 155 -10.50 0.18 10.50
N ALA A 156 -11.52 0.31 11.36
CA ALA A 156 -11.90 -0.71 12.33
C ALA A 156 -12.33 -2.02 11.65
N ASP A 157 -13.15 -1.94 10.60
CA ASP A 157 -13.58 -3.10 9.82
C ASP A 157 -12.37 -3.82 9.17
N ALA A 158 -11.48 -3.07 8.52
CA ALA A 158 -10.28 -3.62 7.88
C ALA A 158 -9.36 -4.30 8.90
N SER A 159 -9.10 -3.65 10.02
CA SER A 159 -8.25 -4.18 11.08
C SER A 159 -8.88 -5.43 11.72
N SER A 160 -10.17 -5.40 12.03
CA SER A 160 -10.90 -6.54 12.59
C SER A 160 -10.89 -7.77 11.68
N ALA A 161 -10.90 -7.55 10.37
CA ALA A 161 -10.94 -8.64 9.38
C ALA A 161 -9.58 -9.30 9.14
N TYR A 162 -8.47 -8.55 9.27
CA TYR A 162 -7.17 -9.02 8.79
C TYR A 162 -6.06 -9.01 9.83
N ALA A 163 -6.17 -8.29 10.95
CA ALA A 163 -5.18 -8.32 12.01
C ALA A 163 -5.50 -9.38 13.07
N ASP A 164 -4.46 -9.97 13.69
CA ASP A 164 -4.63 -10.85 14.84
C ASP A 164 -4.79 -10.06 16.15
N TYR A 165 -4.34 -8.82 16.14
CA TYR A 165 -4.49 -7.90 17.26
C TYR A 165 -4.36 -6.46 16.78
N THR A 166 -5.18 -5.57 17.33
CA THR A 166 -5.19 -4.15 16.98
C THR A 166 -4.83 -3.29 18.17
N ILE A 167 -3.98 -2.28 17.94
CA ILE A 167 -3.72 -1.21 18.89
C ILE A 167 -4.30 0.06 18.29
N ILE A 168 -5.37 0.56 18.88
CA ILE A 168 -6.02 1.81 18.48
C ILE A 168 -5.38 2.94 19.27
N THR A 169 -4.83 3.92 18.56
CA THR A 169 -4.08 5.01 19.18
C THR A 169 -4.49 6.38 18.64
N SER A 170 -3.91 7.44 19.22
CA SER A 170 -4.06 8.79 18.66
C SER A 170 -3.25 8.94 17.38
N ASP A 171 -3.82 9.66 16.43
CA ASP A 171 -3.16 10.28 15.30
C ASP A 171 -3.25 11.80 15.50
N ASN A 172 -3.33 12.61 14.49
CA ASN A 172 -3.59 14.04 14.59
C ASN A 172 -5.08 14.28 14.92
N PRO A 173 -5.44 14.59 16.18
CA PRO A 173 -6.85 14.71 16.58
C PRO A 173 -7.51 16.01 16.12
N ASP A 174 -6.75 16.98 15.57
CA ASP A 174 -7.21 18.32 15.21
C ASP A 174 -7.90 18.98 16.45
N ASN A 175 -9.18 19.32 16.34
CA ASN A 175 -9.96 19.94 17.41
C ASN A 175 -10.79 18.94 18.23
N GLU A 176 -10.67 17.65 17.98
CA GLU A 176 -11.37 16.61 18.76
C GLU A 176 -10.49 16.09 19.90
N PRO A 177 -11.06 15.77 21.08
CA PRO A 177 -10.31 15.03 22.10
C PRO A 177 -9.82 13.69 21.53
N PRO A 178 -8.52 13.37 21.64
CA PRO A 178 -7.98 12.13 21.06
C PRO A 178 -8.64 10.86 21.60
N GLU A 179 -9.08 10.90 22.87
CA GLU A 179 -9.82 9.80 23.50
C GLU A 179 -11.18 9.55 22.85
N ASP A 180 -11.83 10.60 22.34
CA ASP A 180 -13.14 10.48 21.67
C ASP A 180 -12.97 9.83 20.30
N VAL A 181 -11.92 10.21 19.56
CA VAL A 181 -11.56 9.58 18.28
C VAL A 181 -11.24 8.09 18.47
N ILE A 182 -10.44 7.75 19.49
CA ILE A 182 -10.11 6.36 19.83
C ILE A 182 -11.37 5.58 20.22
N ARG A 183 -12.23 6.16 21.03
CA ARG A 183 -13.48 5.52 21.49
C ARG A 183 -14.43 5.27 20.31
N ASP A 184 -14.52 6.19 19.38
CA ASP A 184 -15.34 6.05 18.17
C ASP A 184 -14.83 4.89 17.29
N ILE A 185 -13.52 4.81 17.03
CA ILE A 185 -12.92 3.68 16.31
C ILE A 185 -13.20 2.35 17.05
N ALA A 186 -13.00 2.33 18.36
CA ALA A 186 -13.21 1.14 19.19
C ALA A 186 -14.67 0.66 19.16
N GLY A 187 -15.63 1.58 19.08
CA GLY A 187 -17.05 1.27 18.93
C GLY A 187 -17.43 0.57 17.63
N HIS A 188 -16.56 0.64 16.62
CA HIS A 188 -16.74 -0.02 15.31
C HIS A 188 -15.98 -1.34 15.18
N MET A 189 -15.16 -1.74 16.16
CA MET A 189 -14.46 -3.02 16.11
C MET A 189 -15.46 -4.17 16.09
N ALA A 190 -15.16 -5.19 15.27
CA ALA A 190 -16.02 -6.36 15.16
C ALA A 190 -16.12 -7.11 16.52
N PRO A 191 -17.30 -7.68 16.87
CA PRO A 191 -17.44 -8.47 18.09
C PRO A 191 -16.41 -9.59 18.17
N GLY A 192 -15.63 -9.62 19.25
CA GLY A 192 -14.60 -10.64 19.48
C GLY A 192 -13.25 -10.33 18.83
N ALA A 193 -13.10 -9.30 18.02
CA ALA A 193 -11.80 -8.89 17.51
C ALA A 193 -10.91 -8.39 18.67
N PRO A 194 -9.68 -8.94 18.84
CA PRO A 194 -8.82 -8.52 19.94
C PRO A 194 -8.20 -7.15 19.68
N TYR A 195 -8.39 -6.21 20.61
CA TYR A 195 -7.76 -4.89 20.52
C TYR A 195 -7.45 -4.28 21.90
N THR A 196 -6.65 -3.23 21.89
CA THR A 196 -6.46 -2.31 23.02
C THR A 196 -6.45 -0.87 22.53
N CYS A 197 -6.81 0.05 23.44
CA CYS A 197 -6.71 1.48 23.20
C CYS A 197 -5.53 2.04 24.00
N CYS A 198 -4.71 2.87 23.36
CA CYS A 198 -3.53 3.47 23.97
C CYS A 198 -3.31 4.87 23.40
N LEU A 199 -3.13 5.87 24.24
CA LEU A 199 -2.63 7.18 23.83
C LEU A 199 -1.14 7.08 23.59
N LEU A 200 -0.69 7.36 22.35
CA LEU A 200 0.72 7.60 22.11
C LEU A 200 1.01 9.06 22.48
N TYR A 201 1.91 9.25 23.42
CA TYR A 201 2.47 10.56 23.69
C TYR A 201 3.45 10.88 22.54
N THR A 202 3.03 11.74 21.63
CA THR A 202 3.98 12.46 20.78
C THR A 202 4.34 13.72 21.53
N SER A 203 5.54 13.76 22.06
CA SER A 203 6.14 14.99 22.60
C SER A 203 6.45 15.98 21.51
#